data_37dbc2c90ae91f1a825bf7384932b504
#
_entry.id   37dbc2c90ae91f1a825bf7384932b504
#
_cell.length_a   1.000
_cell.length_b   1.000
_cell.length_c   1.000
_cell.angle_alpha   90.00
_cell.angle_beta   90.00
_cell.angle_gamma   90.00
#
_symmetry.space_group_name_H-M   'P 1'
#
loop_
_entity.id
_entity.type
_entity.pdbx_description
1 polymer ?
#
loop_
_entity_poly.entity_id
_entity_poly.type
_entity_poly.pdbx_seq_one_letter_code
_entity_poly.pdbx_strand_id
1 'polypeptide(L)'
;MPFPTRSGSRAGTAGRECPAKNAETMISAVYYIFLVLLCTFFMILSALALVVCYPFDKGRRVVHELSRILVRTFFAIPPRWRQRVEGLEHVDRKKSYVIVLNHNTVIDIPTLYYIPLNFRWVSKREVFKTPFFGQYLILHGDICINRGRASEALEQMVRDGKLWISRGASVAVFPEGTRSK
;
A
#
# COMPACT_ATOMS: atom_id res chain seq x y z
N MET A 1 -27.80 29.28 -64.19
CA MET A 1 -27.09 30.17 -63.27
C MET A 1 -26.41 29.31 -62.20
N PRO A 2 -25.06 29.19 -62.19
CA PRO A 2 -24.41 28.39 -61.20
C PRO A 2 -24.07 29.22 -59.95
N PHE A 3 -24.25 28.63 -58.77
CA PHE A 3 -23.90 29.19 -57.46
C PHE A 3 -22.38 29.15 -57.22
N PRO A 4 -21.79 30.17 -56.59
CA PRO A 4 -20.37 30.18 -56.29
C PRO A 4 -20.03 29.29 -55.10
N THR A 5 -19.04 28.40 -55.27
CA THR A 5 -18.42 27.59 -54.24
C THR A 5 -17.54 28.47 -53.35
N ARG A 6 -17.91 28.55 -52.05
CA ARG A 6 -17.14 29.24 -51.01
C ARG A 6 -16.02 28.31 -50.50
N SER A 7 -14.79 28.57 -50.93
CA SER A 7 -13.60 27.95 -50.35
C SER A 7 -13.36 28.55 -48.95
N GLY A 8 -13.72 27.80 -47.92
CA GLY A 8 -13.38 28.16 -46.55
C GLY A 8 -11.99 27.61 -46.18
N SER A 9 -10.99 28.49 -46.14
CA SER A 9 -9.70 28.18 -45.56
C SER A 9 -9.88 27.87 -44.05
N ARG A 10 -9.65 26.61 -43.67
CA ARG A 10 -9.50 26.25 -42.29
C ARG A 10 -8.16 26.78 -41.80
N ALA A 11 -8.17 27.94 -41.17
CA ALA A 11 -7.07 28.41 -40.34
C ALA A 11 -6.89 27.41 -39.18
N GLY A 12 -5.70 26.79 -39.11
CA GLY A 12 -5.34 25.90 -38.01
C GLY A 12 -5.38 26.65 -36.67
N THR A 13 -6.32 26.32 -35.84
CA THR A 13 -6.29 26.68 -34.41
C THR A 13 -5.18 25.86 -33.77
N ALA A 14 -3.95 26.43 -33.75
CA ALA A 14 -2.92 25.95 -32.82
C ALA A 14 -3.53 25.93 -31.40
N GLY A 15 -3.70 24.72 -30.86
CA GLY A 15 -4.33 24.52 -29.56
C GLY A 15 -3.51 25.22 -28.48
N ARG A 16 -4.01 26.35 -28.01
CA ARG A 16 -3.59 26.95 -26.73
C ARG A 16 -4.06 25.99 -25.65
N GLU A 17 -3.13 25.18 -25.14
CA GLU A 17 -3.41 24.37 -23.94
C GLU A 17 -3.90 25.30 -22.84
N CYS A 18 -5.05 24.92 -22.23
CA CYS A 18 -5.72 25.73 -21.23
C CYS A 18 -4.80 25.85 -20.01
N PRO A 19 -4.43 27.06 -19.52
CA PRO A 19 -3.47 27.23 -18.40
C PRO A 19 -3.89 26.50 -17.12
N ALA A 20 -5.16 26.21 -16.93
CA ALA A 20 -5.69 25.41 -15.83
C ALA A 20 -5.20 23.93 -15.89
N LYS A 21 -5.14 23.33 -17.09
CA LYS A 21 -4.62 21.95 -17.27
C LYS A 21 -3.15 21.83 -16.88
N ASN A 22 -2.35 22.81 -17.24
CA ASN A 22 -0.92 22.81 -16.92
C ASN A 22 -0.69 22.96 -15.42
N ALA A 23 -1.46 23.79 -14.73
CA ALA A 23 -1.40 23.94 -13.28
C ALA A 23 -1.80 22.64 -12.54
N GLU A 24 -2.86 21.97 -12.96
CA GLU A 24 -3.28 20.68 -12.39
C GLU A 24 -2.24 19.58 -12.61
N THR A 25 -1.63 19.54 -13.79
CA THR A 25 -0.56 18.59 -14.11
C THR A 25 0.68 18.84 -13.26
N MET A 26 1.08 20.12 -13.09
CA MET A 26 2.21 20.50 -12.23
C MET A 26 1.95 20.12 -10.75
N ILE A 27 0.78 20.43 -10.22
CA ILE A 27 0.40 20.08 -8.84
C ILE A 27 0.46 18.55 -8.65
N SER A 28 -0.08 17.80 -9.60
CA SER A 28 -0.04 16.34 -9.57
C SER A 28 1.40 15.81 -9.62
N ALA A 29 2.26 16.36 -10.48
CA ALA A 29 3.66 15.98 -10.57
C ALA A 29 4.41 16.24 -9.27
N VAL A 30 4.26 17.43 -8.66
CA VAL A 30 4.85 17.78 -7.37
C VAL A 30 4.37 16.82 -6.28
N TYR A 31 3.08 16.50 -6.26
CA TYR A 31 2.51 15.55 -5.31
C TYR A 31 3.12 14.15 -5.45
N TYR A 32 3.25 13.63 -6.68
CA TYR A 32 3.88 12.32 -6.92
C TYR A 32 5.37 12.31 -6.54
N ILE A 33 6.11 13.37 -6.87
CA ILE A 33 7.53 13.49 -6.45
C ILE A 33 7.62 13.48 -4.93
N PHE A 34 6.79 14.25 -4.25
CA PHE A 34 6.74 14.27 -2.79
C PHE A 34 6.44 12.87 -2.21
N LEU A 35 5.47 12.15 -2.77
CA LEU A 35 5.15 10.78 -2.34
C LEU A 35 6.32 9.82 -2.52
N VAL A 36 7.02 9.89 -3.66
CA VAL A 36 8.19 9.04 -3.92
C VAL A 36 9.31 9.33 -2.91
N LEU A 37 9.59 10.61 -2.65
CA LEU A 37 10.59 11.01 -1.66
C LEU A 37 10.20 10.55 -0.25
N LEU A 38 8.93 10.71 0.13
CA LEU A 38 8.41 10.27 1.42
C LEU A 38 8.53 8.75 1.58
N CYS A 39 8.10 7.97 0.58
CA CYS A 39 8.22 6.52 0.59
C CYS A 39 9.68 6.06 0.67
N THR A 40 10.59 6.70 -0.10
CA THR A 40 12.03 6.40 -0.08
C THR A 40 12.63 6.70 1.29
N PHE A 41 12.30 7.85 1.90
CA PHE A 41 12.74 8.21 3.24
C PHE A 41 12.32 7.17 4.28
N PHE A 42 11.03 6.79 4.30
CA PHE A 42 10.55 5.77 5.23
C PHE A 42 11.12 4.37 4.95
N MET A 43 11.43 4.05 3.70
CA MET A 43 12.10 2.80 3.35
C MET A 43 13.53 2.75 3.93
N ILE A 44 14.30 3.82 3.78
CA ILE A 44 15.65 3.93 4.36
C ILE A 44 15.57 3.86 5.89
N LEU A 45 14.66 4.61 6.49
CA LEU A 45 14.47 4.62 7.94
C LEU A 45 14.06 3.23 8.47
N SER A 46 13.22 2.51 7.74
CA SER A 46 12.81 1.14 8.07
C SER A 46 13.97 0.14 7.95
N ALA A 47 14.84 0.30 6.94
CA ALA A 47 16.03 -0.52 6.79
C ALA A 47 17.03 -0.29 7.94
N LEU A 48 17.27 0.97 8.30
CA LEU A 48 18.13 1.33 9.46
C LEU A 48 17.54 0.81 10.77
N ALA A 49 16.24 1.01 10.99
CA ALA A 49 15.54 0.50 12.17
C ALA A 49 15.62 -1.03 12.25
N LEU A 50 15.49 -1.74 11.13
CA LEU A 50 15.64 -3.19 11.09
C LEU A 50 17.04 -3.61 11.53
N VAL A 51 18.08 -2.97 11.03
CA VAL A 51 19.48 -3.32 11.39
C VAL A 51 19.76 -3.06 12.87
N VAL A 52 19.36 -1.88 13.36
CA VAL A 52 19.65 -1.47 14.75
C VAL A 52 18.79 -2.23 15.76
N CYS A 53 17.50 -2.41 15.48
CA CYS A 53 16.55 -2.99 16.43
C CYS A 53 16.44 -4.51 16.34
N TYR A 54 17.02 -5.16 15.31
CA TYR A 54 16.86 -6.61 15.06
C TYR A 54 17.15 -7.51 16.28
N PRO A 55 18.18 -7.25 17.10
CA PRO A 55 18.45 -8.09 18.27
C PRO A 55 17.33 -8.05 19.32
N PHE A 56 16.62 -6.93 19.43
CA PHE A 56 15.62 -6.65 20.47
C PHE A 56 14.19 -6.71 19.96
N ASP A 57 13.97 -6.46 18.66
CA ASP A 57 12.65 -6.39 18.04
C ASP A 57 12.47 -7.47 16.95
N LYS A 58 12.48 -8.74 17.38
CA LYS A 58 12.21 -9.88 16.47
C LYS A 58 10.83 -9.82 15.83
N GLY A 59 9.89 -9.11 16.45
CA GLY A 59 8.55 -8.86 15.93
C GLY A 59 8.47 -7.73 14.90
N ARG A 60 9.59 -7.04 14.61
CA ARG A 60 9.68 -5.88 13.70
C ARG A 60 8.59 -4.83 13.96
N ARG A 61 8.31 -4.56 15.23
CA ARG A 61 7.30 -3.58 15.65
C ARG A 61 7.68 -2.17 15.23
N VAL A 62 8.97 -1.82 15.33
CA VAL A 62 9.47 -0.50 14.92
C VAL A 62 9.24 -0.26 13.44
N VAL A 63 9.57 -1.24 12.58
CA VAL A 63 9.33 -1.15 11.13
C VAL A 63 7.83 -1.03 10.83
N HIS A 64 7.00 -1.79 11.55
CA HIS A 64 5.55 -1.70 11.40
C HIS A 64 4.99 -0.32 11.82
N GLU A 65 5.48 0.27 12.92
CA GLU A 65 5.06 1.61 13.33
C GLU A 65 5.48 2.69 12.31
N LEU A 66 6.67 2.57 11.72
CA LEU A 66 7.08 3.44 10.63
C LEU A 66 6.14 3.33 9.42
N SER A 67 5.73 2.09 9.08
CA SER A 67 4.72 1.84 8.05
C SER A 67 3.40 2.52 8.38
N ARG A 68 2.98 2.42 9.64
CA ARG A 68 1.74 3.02 10.14
C ARG A 68 1.77 4.55 10.07
N ILE A 69 2.89 5.15 10.44
CA ILE A 69 3.09 6.61 10.33
C ILE A 69 3.04 7.02 8.85
N LEU A 70 3.76 6.33 7.97
CA LEU A 70 3.75 6.61 6.53
C LEU A 70 2.32 6.57 5.96
N VAL A 71 1.56 5.50 6.25
CA VAL A 71 0.19 5.35 5.77
C VAL A 71 -0.73 6.44 6.31
N ARG A 72 -0.62 6.77 7.61
CA ARG A 72 -1.41 7.85 8.20
C ARG A 72 -1.08 9.21 7.59
N THR A 73 0.20 9.49 7.33
CA THR A 73 0.63 10.69 6.64
C THR A 73 0.03 10.76 5.23
N PHE A 74 0.08 9.63 4.49
CA PHE A 74 -0.52 9.53 3.16
C PHE A 74 -2.01 9.89 3.15
N PHE A 75 -2.78 9.37 4.11
CA PHE A 75 -4.22 9.66 4.19
C PHE A 75 -4.56 11.03 4.80
N ALA A 76 -3.64 11.66 5.52
CA ALA A 76 -3.84 12.98 6.08
C ALA A 76 -3.71 14.12 5.04
N ILE A 77 -2.97 13.89 3.95
CA ILE A 77 -2.71 14.91 2.93
C ILE A 77 -3.99 15.29 2.15
N PRO A 78 -4.79 14.33 1.63
CA PRO A 78 -6.05 14.67 0.99
C PRO A 78 -7.15 14.95 2.06
N PRO A 79 -7.65 16.19 2.20
CA PRO A 79 -8.59 16.55 3.28
C PRO A 79 -9.95 15.83 3.20
N ARG A 80 -10.20 15.12 2.10
CA ARG A 80 -11.45 14.39 1.86
C ARG A 80 -11.45 12.96 2.38
N TRP A 81 -10.28 12.40 2.74
CA TRP A 81 -10.16 11.00 3.15
C TRP A 81 -10.13 10.89 4.67
N ARG A 82 -11.29 10.62 5.25
CA ARG A 82 -11.40 10.36 6.70
C ARG A 82 -11.62 8.88 6.93
N GLN A 83 -10.72 8.27 7.68
CA GLN A 83 -10.85 6.88 8.11
C GLN A 83 -11.56 6.82 9.46
N ARG A 84 -12.59 5.98 9.55
CA ARG A 84 -13.28 5.66 10.80
C ARG A 84 -13.11 4.17 11.06
N VAL A 85 -12.66 3.83 12.26
CA VAL A 85 -12.52 2.44 12.69
C VAL A 85 -13.45 2.24 13.89
N GLU A 86 -14.29 1.23 13.81
CA GLU A 86 -15.24 0.85 14.86
C GLU A 86 -14.86 -0.53 15.41
N GLY A 87 -15.25 -0.84 16.67
CA GLY A 87 -15.00 -2.13 17.28
C GLY A 87 -13.60 -2.30 17.87
N LEU A 88 -12.80 -1.23 17.98
CA LEU A 88 -11.46 -1.30 18.56
C LEU A 88 -11.45 -1.69 20.04
N GLU A 89 -12.55 -1.52 20.73
CA GLU A 89 -12.77 -1.94 22.09
C GLU A 89 -12.74 -3.46 22.27
N HIS A 90 -12.98 -4.22 21.19
CA HIS A 90 -12.92 -5.69 21.18
C HIS A 90 -11.51 -6.22 20.85
N VAL A 91 -10.56 -5.34 20.54
CA VAL A 91 -9.21 -5.71 20.14
C VAL A 91 -8.22 -5.57 21.29
N ASP A 92 -7.74 -6.69 21.81
CA ASP A 92 -6.66 -6.71 22.80
C ASP A 92 -5.30 -6.52 22.10
N ARG A 93 -4.68 -5.36 22.31
CA ARG A 93 -3.40 -5.00 21.71
C ARG A 93 -2.20 -5.88 22.13
N LYS A 94 -2.38 -6.68 23.17
CA LYS A 94 -1.34 -7.59 23.68
C LYS A 94 -1.38 -8.97 23.01
N LYS A 95 -2.47 -9.27 22.28
CA LYS A 95 -2.66 -10.54 21.59
C LYS A 95 -2.28 -10.45 20.13
N SER A 96 -1.88 -11.58 19.55
CA SER A 96 -1.72 -11.75 18.11
C SER A 96 -2.96 -12.43 17.53
N TYR A 97 -3.35 -12.01 16.34
CA TYR A 97 -4.57 -12.45 15.65
C TYR A 97 -4.27 -12.97 14.26
N VAL A 98 -5.12 -13.81 13.74
CA VAL A 98 -5.28 -14.01 12.31
C VAL A 98 -6.42 -13.09 11.86
N ILE A 99 -6.07 -12.05 11.08
CA ILE A 99 -6.99 -11.02 10.62
C ILE A 99 -7.45 -11.40 9.22
N VAL A 100 -8.74 -11.64 9.07
CA VAL A 100 -9.36 -12.01 7.80
C VAL A 100 -10.16 -10.81 7.30
N LEU A 101 -9.93 -10.41 6.04
CA LEU A 101 -10.55 -9.23 5.45
C LEU A 101 -11.14 -9.55 4.09
N ASN A 102 -12.23 -8.87 3.76
CA ASN A 102 -12.75 -8.81 2.39
C ASN A 102 -11.87 -7.87 1.56
N HIS A 103 -11.65 -8.19 0.29
CA HIS A 103 -10.81 -7.39 -0.60
C HIS A 103 -11.65 -6.80 -1.74
N ASN A 104 -12.01 -5.53 -1.62
CA ASN A 104 -12.79 -4.80 -2.61
C ASN A 104 -11.90 -3.87 -3.44
N THR A 105 -10.96 -3.17 -2.78
CA THR A 105 -10.13 -2.15 -3.40
C THR A 105 -8.68 -2.24 -2.96
N VAL A 106 -7.77 -1.61 -3.71
CA VAL A 106 -6.35 -1.50 -3.32
C VAL A 106 -6.18 -0.72 -2.01
N ILE A 107 -7.15 0.15 -1.69
CA ILE A 107 -7.13 0.98 -0.47
C ILE A 107 -7.37 0.16 0.81
N ASP A 108 -7.96 -1.03 0.71
CA ASP A 108 -8.14 -1.92 1.87
C ASP A 108 -6.81 -2.26 2.55
N ILE A 109 -5.74 -2.37 1.75
CA ILE A 109 -4.41 -2.71 2.27
C ILE A 109 -3.88 -1.64 3.24
N PRO A 110 -3.76 -0.36 2.86
CA PRO A 110 -3.29 0.67 3.78
C PRO A 110 -4.28 0.99 4.91
N THR A 111 -5.59 0.79 4.74
CA THR A 111 -6.56 1.10 5.80
C THR A 111 -6.39 0.22 7.03
N LEU A 112 -5.87 -1.01 6.91
CA LEU A 112 -5.62 -1.87 8.05
C LEU A 112 -4.61 -1.27 9.06
N TYR A 113 -3.72 -0.39 8.62
CA TYR A 113 -2.76 0.29 9.51
C TYR A 113 -3.40 1.26 10.52
N TYR A 114 -4.72 1.48 10.43
CA TYR A 114 -5.48 2.19 11.46
C TYR A 114 -5.82 1.32 12.67
N ILE A 115 -5.75 0.00 12.54
CA ILE A 115 -5.89 -0.92 13.67
C ILE A 115 -4.59 -0.92 14.50
N PRO A 116 -4.64 -0.86 15.84
CA PRO A 116 -3.46 -0.76 16.69
C PRO A 116 -2.82 -2.14 16.95
N LEU A 117 -2.61 -2.91 15.90
CA LEU A 117 -1.95 -4.22 15.94
C LEU A 117 -0.69 -4.21 15.10
N ASN A 118 0.34 -4.92 15.54
CA ASN A 118 1.48 -5.26 14.71
C ASN A 118 1.11 -6.47 13.86
N PHE A 119 1.13 -6.37 12.53
CA PHE A 119 0.72 -7.47 11.64
C PHE A 119 1.64 -7.63 10.44
N ARG A 120 1.52 -8.79 9.77
CA ARG A 120 2.19 -9.14 8.52
C ARG A 120 1.16 -9.53 7.49
N TRP A 121 1.30 -9.00 6.28
CA TRP A 121 0.45 -9.36 5.15
C TRP A 121 0.85 -10.71 4.57
N VAL A 122 -0.13 -11.49 4.15
CA VAL A 122 0.06 -12.61 3.25
C VAL A 122 -0.15 -12.15 1.82
N SER A 123 0.91 -12.12 1.02
CA SER A 123 0.88 -11.58 -0.34
C SER A 123 1.48 -12.56 -1.35
N LYS A 124 0.99 -12.50 -2.59
CA LYS A 124 1.51 -13.33 -3.67
C LYS A 124 2.91 -12.91 -4.09
N ARG A 125 3.70 -13.89 -4.55
CA ARG A 125 5.12 -13.71 -4.94
C ARG A 125 5.34 -12.59 -5.97
N GLU A 126 4.40 -12.39 -6.89
CA GLU A 126 4.51 -11.36 -7.93
C GLU A 126 4.56 -9.95 -7.35
N VAL A 127 3.87 -9.71 -6.23
CA VAL A 127 3.88 -8.41 -5.54
C VAL A 127 5.25 -8.08 -4.98
N PHE A 128 5.99 -9.09 -4.50
CA PHE A 128 7.36 -8.92 -3.98
C PHE A 128 8.38 -8.57 -5.09
N LYS A 129 8.04 -8.81 -6.36
CA LYS A 129 8.88 -8.43 -7.50
C LYS A 129 8.68 -6.98 -7.95
N THR A 130 7.67 -6.29 -7.43
CA THR A 130 7.38 -4.89 -7.77
C THR A 130 8.50 -4.00 -7.24
N PRO A 131 9.12 -3.15 -8.08
CA PRO A 131 10.15 -2.21 -7.63
C PRO A 131 9.66 -1.34 -6.47
N PHE A 132 10.52 -1.03 -5.51
CA PHE A 132 10.28 -0.29 -4.28
C PHE A 132 9.27 -0.96 -3.33
N PHE A 133 8.08 -1.32 -3.82
CA PHE A 133 7.04 -1.92 -3.00
C PHE A 133 7.43 -3.31 -2.51
N GLY A 134 8.02 -4.14 -3.39
CA GLY A 134 8.49 -5.48 -3.03
C GLY A 134 9.58 -5.46 -1.96
N GLN A 135 10.56 -4.55 -2.08
CA GLN A 135 11.60 -4.37 -1.07
C GLN A 135 11.00 -3.94 0.27
N TYR A 136 9.99 -3.08 0.25
CA TYR A 136 9.30 -2.66 1.47
C TYR A 136 8.60 -3.84 2.16
N LEU A 137 7.92 -4.72 1.42
CA LEU A 137 7.29 -5.94 1.97
C LEU A 137 8.32 -6.86 2.63
N ILE A 138 9.52 -6.98 2.03
CA ILE A 138 10.63 -7.78 2.60
C ILE A 138 11.11 -7.14 3.91
N LEU A 139 11.33 -5.83 3.94
CA LEU A 139 11.75 -5.10 5.15
C LEU A 139 10.69 -5.22 6.26
N HIS A 140 9.42 -5.09 5.90
CA HIS A 140 8.30 -5.23 6.82
C HIS A 140 8.18 -6.67 7.35
N GLY A 141 8.60 -7.67 6.57
CA GLY A 141 8.55 -9.09 6.94
C GLY A 141 7.25 -9.75 6.56
N ASP A 142 6.63 -9.30 5.49
CA ASP A 142 5.38 -9.87 4.99
C ASP A 142 5.60 -11.28 4.43
N ILE A 143 4.55 -12.10 4.49
CA ILE A 143 4.58 -13.51 4.11
C ILE A 143 4.37 -13.63 2.60
N CYS A 144 5.38 -14.15 1.92
CA CYS A 144 5.36 -14.37 0.47
C CYS A 144 4.83 -15.78 0.18
N ILE A 145 3.75 -15.91 -0.58
CA ILE A 145 3.21 -17.21 -0.99
C ILE A 145 3.24 -17.40 -2.51
N ASN A 146 3.51 -18.64 -2.94
CA ASN A 146 3.39 -19.03 -4.34
C ASN A 146 2.07 -19.76 -4.57
N ARG A 147 1.11 -19.08 -5.21
CA ARG A 147 -0.24 -19.63 -5.44
C ARG A 147 -0.32 -20.70 -6.53
N GLY A 148 0.75 -20.91 -7.29
CA GLY A 148 0.79 -21.94 -8.33
C GLY A 148 0.70 -23.38 -7.80
N ARG A 149 0.93 -23.57 -6.49
CA ARG A 149 0.86 -24.87 -5.79
C ARG A 149 0.11 -24.66 -4.47
N ALA A 150 -1.19 -24.90 -4.48
CA ALA A 150 -2.07 -24.54 -3.36
C ALA A 150 -1.68 -25.18 -2.03
N SER A 151 -1.29 -26.46 -2.01
CA SER A 151 -0.84 -27.16 -0.79
C SER A 151 0.43 -26.55 -0.21
N GLU A 152 1.45 -26.34 -1.04
CA GLU A 152 2.72 -25.72 -0.61
C GLU A 152 2.51 -24.27 -0.10
N ALA A 153 1.63 -23.51 -0.77
CA ALA A 153 1.30 -22.16 -0.37
C ALA A 153 0.63 -22.12 1.01
N LEU A 154 -0.26 -23.05 1.28
CA LEU A 154 -0.95 -23.17 2.57
C LEU A 154 0.04 -23.58 3.68
N GLU A 155 0.88 -24.57 3.44
CA GLU A 155 1.89 -25.02 4.38
C GLU A 155 2.88 -23.88 4.71
N GLN A 156 3.34 -23.15 3.70
CA GLN A 156 4.20 -22.00 3.87
C GLN A 156 3.52 -20.90 4.68
N MET A 157 2.29 -20.57 4.34
CA MET A 157 1.50 -19.56 5.06
C MET A 157 1.33 -19.93 6.54
N VAL A 158 1.03 -21.19 6.85
CA VAL A 158 0.87 -21.67 8.21
C VAL A 158 2.19 -21.65 8.97
N ARG A 159 3.27 -22.13 8.36
CA ARG A 159 4.62 -22.13 8.99
C ARG A 159 5.08 -20.72 9.31
N ASP A 160 5.05 -19.83 8.31
CA ASP A 160 5.54 -18.46 8.45
C ASP A 160 4.60 -17.63 9.33
N GLY A 161 3.28 -17.89 9.27
CA GLY A 161 2.29 -17.29 10.15
C GLY A 161 2.49 -17.65 11.62
N LYS A 162 2.72 -18.93 11.93
CA LYS A 162 3.06 -19.38 13.29
C LYS A 162 4.32 -18.68 13.82
N LEU A 163 5.34 -18.53 12.97
CA LEU A 163 6.58 -17.85 13.33
C LEU A 163 6.32 -16.38 13.70
N TRP A 164 5.51 -15.66 12.92
CA TRP A 164 5.20 -14.26 13.24
C TRP A 164 4.32 -14.12 14.48
N ILE A 165 3.33 -14.99 14.66
CA ILE A 165 2.48 -15.03 15.87
C ILE A 165 3.35 -15.28 17.12
N SER A 166 4.30 -16.20 17.07
CA SER A 166 5.21 -16.44 18.20
C SER A 166 6.13 -15.26 18.53
N ARG A 167 6.34 -14.35 17.56
CA ARG A 167 7.07 -13.08 17.72
C ARG A 167 6.18 -11.89 18.12
N GLY A 168 4.91 -12.14 18.41
CA GLY A 168 3.95 -11.13 18.82
C GLY A 168 3.44 -10.24 17.67
N ALA A 169 3.45 -10.74 16.43
CA ALA A 169 2.81 -10.11 15.29
C ALA A 169 1.57 -10.89 14.86
N SER A 170 0.53 -10.20 14.45
CA SER A 170 -0.66 -10.77 13.82
C SER A 170 -0.39 -11.09 12.35
N VAL A 171 -1.27 -11.88 11.73
CA VAL A 171 -1.20 -12.21 10.31
C VAL A 171 -2.49 -11.75 9.63
N ALA A 172 -2.36 -10.95 8.58
CA ALA A 172 -3.48 -10.43 7.81
C ALA A 172 -3.58 -11.10 6.44
N VAL A 173 -4.76 -11.58 6.09
CA VAL A 173 -5.01 -12.33 4.87
C VAL A 173 -6.32 -11.92 4.21
N PHE A 174 -6.29 -11.85 2.89
CA PHE A 174 -7.48 -11.80 2.04
C PHE A 174 -7.79 -13.21 1.53
N PRO A 175 -8.79 -13.92 2.10
CA PRO A 175 -9.03 -15.32 1.77
C PRO A 175 -9.47 -15.51 0.31
N GLU A 176 -10.15 -14.53 -0.26
CA GLU A 176 -10.60 -14.55 -1.66
C GLU A 176 -9.43 -14.53 -2.65
N GLY A 177 -8.27 -14.06 -2.22
CA GLY A 177 -7.05 -14.01 -3.03
C GLY A 177 -7.08 -13.07 -4.23
N THR A 178 -8.24 -12.57 -4.59
CA THR A 178 -8.50 -11.56 -5.63
C THR A 178 -9.53 -10.58 -5.12
N ARG A 179 -9.63 -9.42 -5.76
CA ARG A 179 -10.68 -8.45 -5.45
C ARG A 179 -12.04 -9.04 -5.81
N SER A 180 -13.02 -8.87 -4.91
CA SER A 180 -14.43 -9.19 -5.18
C SER A 180 -14.91 -8.44 -6.42
N LYS A 181 -15.69 -9.14 -7.27
CA LYS A 181 -16.29 -8.52 -8.46
C LYS A 181 -17.59 -7.82 -8.09
#